data_4b274ef72947a791bad2d05939d7c9eb
#
_entry.id   4b274ef72947a791bad2d05939d7c9eb
#
_cell.length_a   1.000
_cell.length_b   1.000
_cell.length_c   1.000
_cell.angle_alpha   90.00
_cell.angle_beta   90.00
_cell.angle_gamma   90.00
#
_symmetry.space_group_name_H-M   'P 1'
#
loop_
_entity.id
_entity.type
_entity.pdbx_description
1 polymer ?
#
loop_
_entity_poly.entity_id
_entity_poly.type
_entity_poly.pdbx_seq_one_letter_code
_entity_poly.pdbx_strand_id
1 'polypeptide(L)'
;MLIRPYDDQDHAPVRLLLDQSWPGDPVMRELHALHGPAQIFPWQQTLIADVDGQVVGAGTARHGQRHPERYWLVLNVFPAWRRRGIGSRLFTALADLTRHDPRPFRVQARPSDTPTMQFLQQRGFRPLIRTWEGTIDPRDGGVQRGLTDLACGAERFRLTRPRGEALDASRVELARFYAAWYQAIHAWDPPAPWPDDQATEHFCGADLIADSVVCAYRDGRLVGAGSLIAPPFNPQSDELYLAQVGTLGLEGDDARALTAALVADLIACAAREGKLIRFEVDDAHVDLWRVIEALPLVSGDQNFVVLANDSEV
;
A
#
# COMPACT_ATOMS: atom_id res chain seq x y z
N MET A 1 -21.40 0.16 -29.21
CA MET A 1 -20.71 0.35 -27.93
C MET A 1 -20.51 1.85 -27.70
N LEU A 2 -21.06 2.36 -26.60
CA LEU A 2 -20.96 3.73 -26.13
C LEU A 2 -20.01 3.81 -24.94
N ILE A 3 -19.18 4.84 -24.85
CA ILE A 3 -18.50 5.23 -23.63
C ILE A 3 -19.24 6.44 -23.08
N ARG A 4 -19.70 6.34 -21.83
CA ARG A 4 -20.49 7.38 -21.17
C ARG A 4 -20.05 7.58 -19.71
N PRO A 5 -20.36 8.71 -19.09
CA PRO A 5 -20.17 8.88 -17.65
C PRO A 5 -20.95 7.82 -16.86
N TYR A 6 -20.40 7.49 -15.69
CA TYR A 6 -21.09 6.67 -14.68
C TYR A 6 -22.28 7.43 -14.10
N ASP A 7 -23.36 6.72 -13.81
CA ASP A 7 -24.48 7.20 -13.00
C ASP A 7 -24.86 6.16 -11.92
N ASP A 8 -25.79 6.52 -11.03
CA ASP A 8 -26.15 5.67 -9.88
C ASP A 8 -26.78 4.32 -10.28
N GLN A 9 -27.35 4.22 -11.46
CA GLN A 9 -27.93 2.96 -11.98
C GLN A 9 -26.82 1.94 -12.31
N ASP A 10 -25.59 2.41 -12.54
CA ASP A 10 -24.44 1.56 -12.85
C ASP A 10 -23.87 0.87 -11.61
N HIS A 11 -24.28 1.26 -10.39
CA HIS A 11 -23.69 0.73 -9.16
C HIS A 11 -23.71 -0.80 -9.09
N ALA A 12 -24.86 -1.41 -9.29
CA ALA A 12 -25.00 -2.86 -9.22
C ALA A 12 -24.27 -3.60 -10.35
N PRO A 13 -24.36 -3.19 -11.63
CA PRO A 13 -23.55 -3.76 -12.71
C PRO A 13 -22.04 -3.64 -12.49
N VAL A 14 -21.57 -2.49 -11.99
CA VAL A 14 -20.14 -2.26 -11.71
C VAL A 14 -19.66 -3.14 -10.56
N ARG A 15 -20.43 -3.29 -9.50
CA ARG A 15 -20.11 -4.22 -8.41
C ARG A 15 -19.96 -5.65 -8.93
N LEU A 16 -20.89 -6.10 -9.77
CA LEU A 16 -20.80 -7.42 -10.41
C LEU A 16 -19.56 -7.54 -11.31
N LEU A 17 -19.21 -6.47 -12.05
CA LEU A 17 -17.99 -6.42 -12.85
C LEU A 17 -16.73 -6.65 -11.99
N LEU A 18 -16.63 -5.99 -10.83
CA LEU A 18 -15.51 -6.17 -9.93
C LEU A 18 -15.45 -7.59 -9.35
N ASP A 19 -16.57 -8.14 -8.92
CA ASP A 19 -16.66 -9.50 -8.40
C ASP A 19 -16.19 -10.54 -9.44
N GLN A 20 -16.54 -10.35 -10.72
CA GLN A 20 -16.12 -11.27 -11.79
C GLN A 20 -14.71 -10.99 -12.33
N SER A 21 -14.20 -9.77 -12.16
CA SER A 21 -12.83 -9.43 -12.58
C SER A 21 -11.78 -9.94 -11.61
N TRP A 22 -12.10 -10.00 -10.32
CA TRP A 22 -11.20 -10.32 -9.22
C TRP A 22 -11.77 -11.42 -8.31
N PRO A 23 -12.12 -12.60 -8.85
CA PRO A 23 -12.67 -13.69 -8.05
C PRO A 23 -11.61 -14.23 -7.09
N GLY A 24 -11.91 -14.20 -5.78
CA GLY A 24 -11.00 -14.68 -4.75
C GLY A 24 -9.80 -13.78 -4.44
N ASP A 25 -9.74 -12.58 -5.02
CA ASP A 25 -8.69 -11.59 -4.74
C ASP A 25 -9.31 -10.30 -4.14
N PRO A 26 -9.58 -10.29 -2.82
CA PRO A 26 -10.21 -9.15 -2.16
C PRO A 26 -9.35 -7.88 -2.20
N VAL A 27 -8.01 -8.03 -2.21
CA VAL A 27 -7.08 -6.90 -2.26
C VAL A 27 -7.20 -6.19 -3.61
N MET A 28 -7.04 -6.92 -4.72
CA MET A 28 -7.18 -6.31 -6.05
C MET A 28 -8.58 -5.77 -6.29
N ARG A 29 -9.61 -6.42 -5.74
CA ARG A 29 -10.98 -5.91 -5.80
C ARG A 29 -11.12 -4.55 -5.12
N GLU A 30 -10.52 -4.36 -3.95
CA GLU A 30 -10.53 -3.09 -3.22
C GLU A 30 -9.69 -2.02 -3.95
N LEU A 31 -8.48 -2.35 -4.38
CA LEU A 31 -7.62 -1.45 -5.15
C LEU A 31 -8.28 -0.98 -6.46
N HIS A 32 -9.08 -1.84 -7.08
CA HIS A 32 -9.83 -1.55 -8.29
C HIS A 32 -11.24 -1.00 -8.05
N ALA A 33 -11.63 -0.70 -6.81
CA ALA A 33 -12.88 -0.01 -6.53
C ALA A 33 -12.95 1.32 -7.30
N LEU A 34 -14.08 1.58 -7.94
CA LEU A 34 -14.23 2.72 -8.85
C LEU A 34 -14.53 4.05 -8.14
N HIS A 35 -14.84 3.99 -6.85
CA HIS A 35 -15.13 5.16 -6.02
C HIS A 35 -14.28 5.11 -4.77
N GLY A 36 -13.56 6.18 -4.51
CA GLY A 36 -12.85 6.41 -3.26
C GLY A 36 -13.48 7.54 -2.45
N PRO A 37 -13.09 7.71 -1.18
CA PRO A 37 -13.52 8.85 -0.37
C PRO A 37 -13.11 10.18 -0.99
N ALA A 38 -14.05 11.13 -1.04
CA ALA A 38 -13.83 12.45 -1.65
C ALA A 38 -12.67 13.25 -1.00
N GLN A 39 -12.39 13.00 0.28
CA GLN A 39 -11.25 13.61 0.98
C GLN A 39 -9.88 13.06 0.51
N ILE A 40 -9.84 11.81 -0.01
CA ILE A 40 -8.62 11.19 -0.54
C ILE A 40 -8.52 11.44 -2.04
N PHE A 41 -9.65 11.40 -2.75
CA PHE A 41 -9.76 11.60 -4.19
C PHE A 41 -10.72 12.77 -4.49
N PRO A 42 -10.26 14.02 -4.32
CA PRO A 42 -11.10 15.21 -4.52
C PRO A 42 -11.53 15.39 -5.98
N TRP A 43 -10.81 14.77 -6.90
CA TRP A 43 -11.19 14.67 -8.30
C TRP A 43 -11.16 13.23 -8.76
N GLN A 44 -12.25 12.79 -9.37
CA GLN A 44 -12.34 11.50 -10.05
C GLN A 44 -13.36 11.56 -11.19
N GLN A 45 -13.11 10.80 -12.24
CA GLN A 45 -14.01 10.61 -13.35
C GLN A 45 -14.13 9.11 -13.64
N THR A 46 -15.34 8.61 -13.63
CA THR A 46 -15.65 7.21 -13.92
C THR A 46 -16.45 7.12 -15.22
N LEU A 47 -16.00 6.27 -16.12
CA LEU A 47 -16.62 6.01 -17.41
C LEU A 47 -17.09 4.56 -17.49
N ILE A 48 -18.22 4.37 -18.16
CA ILE A 48 -18.85 3.08 -18.43
C ILE A 48 -18.75 2.77 -19.92
N ALA A 49 -18.37 1.54 -20.24
CA ALA A 49 -18.54 0.97 -21.56
C ALA A 49 -19.86 0.22 -21.60
N ASP A 50 -20.79 0.74 -22.42
CA ASP A 50 -22.15 0.25 -22.58
C ASP A 50 -22.34 -0.36 -23.98
N VAL A 51 -22.89 -1.55 -24.04
CA VAL A 51 -23.30 -2.20 -25.28
C VAL A 51 -24.78 -2.55 -25.16
N ASP A 52 -25.60 -1.86 -25.92
CA ASP A 52 -27.06 -2.09 -25.99
C ASP A 52 -27.74 -2.08 -24.60
N GLY A 53 -27.33 -1.15 -23.73
CA GLY A 53 -27.85 -1.01 -22.37
C GLY A 53 -27.19 -1.94 -21.35
N GLN A 54 -26.21 -2.75 -21.75
CA GLN A 54 -25.44 -3.60 -20.86
C GLN A 54 -24.08 -2.98 -20.52
N VAL A 55 -23.78 -2.80 -19.24
CA VAL A 55 -22.45 -2.46 -18.78
C VAL A 55 -21.49 -3.63 -19.06
N VAL A 56 -20.48 -3.40 -19.88
CA VAL A 56 -19.49 -4.42 -20.26
C VAL A 56 -18.07 -4.12 -19.77
N GLY A 57 -17.85 -2.92 -19.28
CA GLY A 57 -16.61 -2.48 -18.67
C GLY A 57 -16.76 -1.13 -18.00
N ALA A 58 -15.82 -0.81 -17.14
CA ALA A 58 -15.75 0.48 -16.46
C ALA A 58 -14.31 0.87 -16.20
N GLY A 59 -14.06 2.17 -16.11
CA GLY A 59 -12.76 2.70 -15.76
C GLY A 59 -12.85 4.02 -15.03
N THR A 60 -11.89 4.26 -14.15
CA THR A 60 -11.77 5.50 -13.38
C THR A 60 -10.37 6.08 -13.51
N ALA A 61 -10.29 7.38 -13.71
CA ALA A 61 -9.12 8.18 -13.39
C ALA A 61 -9.43 9.00 -12.14
N ARG A 62 -8.54 8.96 -11.15
CA ARG A 62 -8.69 9.69 -9.89
C ARG A 62 -7.38 10.29 -9.45
N HIS A 63 -7.45 11.43 -8.80
CA HIS A 63 -6.29 12.17 -8.33
C HIS A 63 -6.33 12.25 -6.81
N GLY A 64 -5.28 11.73 -6.17
CA GLY A 64 -5.17 11.75 -4.71
C GLY A 64 -4.53 13.03 -4.19
N GLN A 65 -4.94 13.46 -2.99
CA GLN A 65 -4.23 14.52 -2.27
C GLN A 65 -2.88 14.04 -1.75
N ARG A 66 -2.79 12.77 -1.37
CA ARG A 66 -1.59 12.18 -0.78
C ARG A 66 -0.46 12.02 -1.77
N HIS A 67 -0.74 11.51 -2.94
CA HIS A 67 0.21 11.32 -4.03
C HIS A 67 -0.26 12.12 -5.25
N PRO A 68 0.07 13.41 -5.32
CA PRO A 68 -0.49 14.33 -6.30
C PRO A 68 0.15 14.23 -7.69
N GLU A 69 1.29 13.55 -7.83
CA GLU A 69 2.10 13.57 -9.04
C GLU A 69 1.52 12.71 -10.17
N ARG A 70 0.59 11.79 -9.87
CA ARG A 70 0.00 10.86 -10.83
C ARG A 70 -1.49 10.70 -10.67
N TYR A 71 -2.18 10.41 -11.77
CA TYR A 71 -3.54 9.90 -11.75
C TYR A 71 -3.53 8.41 -11.47
N TRP A 72 -4.36 7.95 -10.55
CA TRP A 72 -4.64 6.55 -10.38
C TRP A 72 -5.63 6.09 -11.45
N LEU A 73 -5.21 5.15 -12.30
CA LEU A 73 -6.03 4.56 -13.35
C LEU A 73 -6.54 3.18 -12.90
N VAL A 74 -7.84 2.99 -13.02
CA VAL A 74 -8.50 1.70 -12.83
C VAL A 74 -9.27 1.35 -14.08
N LEU A 75 -9.10 0.13 -14.61
CA LEU A 75 -9.82 -0.37 -15.78
C LEU A 75 -10.26 -1.81 -15.55
N ASN A 76 -11.55 -2.05 -15.69
CA ASN A 76 -12.13 -3.39 -15.59
C ASN A 76 -13.03 -3.65 -16.82
N VAL A 77 -12.89 -4.85 -17.39
CA VAL A 77 -13.73 -5.33 -18.49
C VAL A 77 -14.21 -6.73 -18.14
N PHE A 78 -15.51 -6.97 -18.24
CA PHE A 78 -16.07 -8.31 -18.01
C PHE A 78 -15.29 -9.37 -18.79
N PRO A 79 -14.93 -10.51 -18.19
CA PRO A 79 -14.11 -11.54 -18.83
C PRO A 79 -14.62 -11.95 -20.22
N ALA A 80 -15.93 -12.13 -20.36
CA ALA A 80 -16.57 -12.49 -21.63
C ALA A 80 -16.49 -11.40 -22.72
N TRP A 81 -16.15 -10.17 -22.35
CA TRP A 81 -16.05 -9.03 -23.26
C TRP A 81 -14.63 -8.56 -23.52
N ARG A 82 -13.64 -9.22 -22.94
CA ARG A 82 -12.22 -8.91 -23.14
C ARG A 82 -11.81 -9.18 -24.61
N ARG A 83 -10.68 -8.60 -25.01
CA ARG A 83 -10.10 -8.72 -26.37
C ARG A 83 -10.97 -8.14 -27.51
N ARG A 84 -11.92 -7.28 -27.17
CA ARG A 84 -12.79 -6.58 -28.14
C ARG A 84 -12.50 -5.06 -28.23
N GLY A 85 -11.35 -4.61 -27.76
CA GLY A 85 -10.95 -3.20 -27.77
C GLY A 85 -11.59 -2.30 -26.70
N ILE A 86 -12.43 -2.85 -25.80
CA ILE A 86 -13.17 -2.07 -24.79
C ILE A 86 -12.21 -1.35 -23.83
N GLY A 87 -11.22 -2.06 -23.27
CA GLY A 87 -10.23 -1.45 -22.39
C GLY A 87 -9.44 -0.32 -23.07
N SER A 88 -9.11 -0.47 -24.36
CA SER A 88 -8.43 0.57 -25.15
C SER A 88 -9.28 1.83 -25.27
N ARG A 89 -10.58 1.68 -25.57
CA ARG A 89 -11.50 2.82 -25.71
C ARG A 89 -11.76 3.51 -24.38
N LEU A 90 -11.88 2.77 -23.27
CA LEU A 90 -11.97 3.34 -21.93
C LEU A 90 -10.70 4.11 -21.58
N PHE A 91 -9.52 3.53 -21.82
CA PHE A 91 -8.24 4.18 -21.58
C PHE A 91 -8.14 5.50 -22.37
N THR A 92 -8.40 5.47 -23.69
CA THR A 92 -8.36 6.68 -24.52
C THR A 92 -9.32 7.75 -24.02
N ALA A 93 -10.55 7.37 -23.66
CA ALA A 93 -11.53 8.33 -23.15
C ALA A 93 -11.12 8.96 -21.81
N LEU A 94 -10.51 8.19 -20.91
CA LEU A 94 -9.98 8.71 -19.65
C LEU A 94 -8.76 9.61 -19.88
N ALA A 95 -7.86 9.25 -20.79
CA ALA A 95 -6.72 10.08 -21.17
C ALA A 95 -7.16 11.40 -21.80
N ASP A 96 -8.23 11.40 -22.60
CA ASP A 96 -8.81 12.63 -23.15
C ASP A 96 -9.36 13.56 -22.07
N LEU A 97 -9.91 13.04 -20.98
CA LEU A 97 -10.40 13.84 -19.87
C LEU A 97 -9.26 14.53 -19.09
N THR A 98 -8.08 13.93 -19.06
CA THR A 98 -6.90 14.45 -18.35
C THR A 98 -5.91 15.18 -19.27
N ARG A 99 -6.18 15.29 -20.59
CA ARG A 99 -5.25 15.81 -21.60
C ARG A 99 -4.67 17.22 -21.34
N HIS A 100 -5.35 18.02 -20.50
CA HIS A 100 -4.92 19.38 -20.15
C HIS A 100 -4.02 19.41 -18.91
N ASP A 101 -3.83 18.26 -18.28
CA ASP A 101 -2.99 18.06 -17.12
C ASP A 101 -1.87 17.07 -17.49
N PRO A 102 -0.59 17.47 -17.40
CA PRO A 102 0.53 16.65 -17.88
C PRO A 102 0.84 15.45 -16.97
N ARG A 103 0.15 15.30 -15.84
CA ARG A 103 0.41 14.19 -14.92
C ARG A 103 0.17 12.84 -15.57
N PRO A 104 1.11 11.90 -15.42
CA PRO A 104 0.96 10.55 -15.96
C PRO A 104 -0.05 9.73 -15.16
N PHE A 105 -0.42 8.58 -15.70
CA PHE A 105 -1.20 7.57 -14.99
C PHE A 105 -0.28 6.61 -14.24
N ARG A 106 -0.74 6.14 -13.07
CA ARG A 106 -0.25 4.94 -12.41
C ARG A 106 -1.36 3.91 -12.29
N VAL A 107 -1.00 2.64 -12.25
CA VAL A 107 -1.92 1.50 -12.16
C VAL A 107 -1.29 0.40 -11.32
N GLN A 108 -2.11 -0.36 -10.62
CA GLN A 108 -1.69 -1.59 -9.95
C GLN A 108 -2.15 -2.80 -10.75
N ALA A 109 -1.30 -3.82 -10.87
CA ALA A 109 -1.62 -5.04 -11.59
C ALA A 109 -0.91 -6.24 -10.96
N ARG A 110 -1.51 -7.43 -11.09
CA ARG A 110 -0.83 -8.69 -10.76
C ARG A 110 0.20 -9.01 -11.87
N PRO A 111 1.48 -9.22 -11.53
CA PRO A 111 2.50 -9.61 -12.53
C PRO A 111 2.14 -10.89 -13.29
N SER A 112 1.37 -11.78 -12.68
CA SER A 112 0.88 -13.04 -13.28
C SER A 112 -0.22 -12.82 -14.32
N ASP A 113 -0.90 -11.66 -14.34
CA ASP A 113 -1.90 -11.33 -15.36
C ASP A 113 -1.21 -10.82 -16.63
N THR A 114 -0.65 -11.76 -17.39
CA THR A 114 0.07 -11.47 -18.63
C THR A 114 -0.72 -10.61 -19.62
N PRO A 115 -2.03 -10.83 -19.88
CA PRO A 115 -2.82 -9.97 -20.76
C PRO A 115 -2.89 -8.52 -20.29
N THR A 116 -3.05 -8.27 -19.00
CA THR A 116 -3.06 -6.92 -18.42
C THR A 116 -1.67 -6.28 -18.53
N MET A 117 -0.61 -7.02 -18.20
CA MET A 117 0.76 -6.53 -18.32
C MET A 117 1.11 -6.12 -19.76
N GLN A 118 0.75 -6.94 -20.75
CA GLN A 118 0.94 -6.61 -22.17
C GLN A 118 0.13 -5.38 -22.60
N PHE A 119 -1.12 -5.26 -22.13
CA PHE A 119 -1.97 -4.09 -22.40
C PHE A 119 -1.34 -2.80 -21.88
N LEU A 120 -0.77 -2.82 -20.69
CA LEU A 120 -0.12 -1.68 -20.06
C LEU A 120 1.21 -1.33 -20.74
N GLN A 121 2.07 -2.31 -21.01
CA GLN A 121 3.35 -2.12 -21.70
C GLN A 121 3.17 -1.48 -23.07
N GLN A 122 2.16 -1.90 -23.87
CA GLN A 122 1.83 -1.30 -25.16
C GLN A 122 1.41 0.18 -25.06
N ARG A 123 1.12 0.70 -23.86
CA ARG A 123 0.73 2.08 -23.57
C ARG A 123 1.82 2.86 -22.83
N GLY A 124 3.03 2.33 -22.86
CA GLY A 124 4.19 2.97 -22.25
C GLY A 124 4.29 2.82 -20.74
N PHE A 125 3.41 2.01 -20.11
CA PHE A 125 3.55 1.77 -18.69
C PHE A 125 4.77 0.92 -18.37
N ARG A 126 5.55 1.36 -17.38
CA ARG A 126 6.74 0.67 -16.87
C ARG A 126 6.62 0.42 -15.39
N PRO A 127 7.15 -0.68 -14.85
CA PRO A 127 7.17 -0.93 -13.43
C PRO A 127 7.90 0.19 -12.68
N LEU A 128 7.27 0.72 -11.64
CA LEU A 128 7.86 1.64 -10.68
C LEU A 128 8.31 0.92 -9.43
N ILE A 129 7.45 0.03 -8.92
CA ILE A 129 7.67 -0.65 -7.65
C ILE A 129 6.93 -1.99 -7.64
N ARG A 130 7.46 -2.94 -6.87
CA ARG A 130 6.78 -4.20 -6.54
C ARG A 130 6.38 -4.16 -5.08
N THR A 131 5.16 -4.60 -4.83
CA THR A 131 4.62 -4.76 -3.49
C THR A 131 4.41 -6.24 -3.21
N TRP A 132 4.80 -6.66 -2.03
CA TRP A 132 4.64 -8.02 -1.54
C TRP A 132 3.72 -8.01 -0.32
N GLU A 133 2.66 -8.80 -0.37
CA GLU A 133 1.76 -9.03 0.75
C GLU A 133 1.88 -10.44 1.27
N GLY A 134 1.68 -10.61 2.55
CA GLY A 134 1.70 -11.93 3.17
C GLY A 134 1.29 -11.91 4.63
N THR A 135 1.40 -13.09 5.23
CA THR A 135 1.04 -13.31 6.64
C THR A 135 2.17 -14.05 7.35
N ILE A 136 2.50 -13.58 8.55
CA ILE A 136 3.48 -14.17 9.45
C ILE A 136 2.74 -14.77 10.66
N ASP A 137 3.07 -16.02 11.05
CA ASP A 137 2.69 -16.55 12.35
C ASP A 137 3.78 -16.16 13.37
N PRO A 138 3.48 -15.25 14.32
CA PRO A 138 4.47 -14.81 15.30
C PRO A 138 4.88 -15.91 16.30
N ARG A 139 4.19 -17.06 16.31
CA ARG A 139 4.50 -18.21 17.18
C ARG A 139 5.46 -19.19 16.51
N ASP A 140 5.74 -19.02 15.21
CA ASP A 140 6.70 -19.86 14.49
C ASP A 140 8.13 -19.60 15.01
N GLY A 141 8.76 -20.66 15.55
CA GLY A 141 10.12 -20.57 16.06
C GLY A 141 11.17 -20.26 14.98
N GLY A 142 10.87 -20.51 13.70
CA GLY A 142 11.70 -20.10 12.56
C GLY A 142 11.72 -18.59 12.38
N VAL A 143 10.57 -17.95 12.52
CA VAL A 143 10.44 -16.49 12.48
C VAL A 143 11.30 -15.85 13.58
N GLN A 144 11.20 -16.34 14.81
CA GLN A 144 11.95 -15.79 15.95
C GLN A 144 13.46 -15.97 15.78
N ARG A 145 13.92 -17.16 15.34
CA ARG A 145 15.35 -17.41 15.05
C ARG A 145 15.87 -16.51 13.94
N GLY A 146 15.16 -16.42 12.81
CA GLY A 146 15.55 -15.57 11.69
C GLY A 146 15.71 -14.11 12.08
N LEU A 147 14.78 -13.58 12.89
CA LEU A 147 14.88 -12.20 13.38
C LEU A 147 16.00 -12.00 14.37
N THR A 148 16.30 -12.97 15.24
CA THR A 148 17.42 -12.90 16.18
C THR A 148 18.74 -12.79 15.42
N ASP A 149 18.91 -13.60 14.37
CA ASP A 149 20.13 -13.60 13.56
C ASP A 149 20.27 -12.28 12.78
N LEU A 150 19.17 -11.77 12.20
CA LEU A 150 19.17 -10.51 11.45
C LEU A 150 19.35 -9.27 12.33
N ALA A 151 18.90 -9.31 13.59
CA ALA A 151 19.02 -8.20 14.53
C ALA A 151 20.40 -8.10 15.19
N CYS A 152 21.35 -8.95 14.83
CA CYS A 152 22.71 -8.88 15.35
C CYS A 152 23.33 -7.51 15.04
N GLY A 153 23.81 -6.80 16.08
CA GLY A 153 24.31 -5.43 15.98
C GLY A 153 23.29 -4.34 16.34
N ALA A 154 22.02 -4.72 16.59
CA ALA A 154 21.01 -3.74 17.02
C ALA A 154 21.15 -3.30 18.49
N GLU A 155 21.97 -3.96 19.31
CA GLU A 155 22.25 -3.62 20.70
C GLU A 155 22.86 -2.23 20.91
N ARG A 156 23.41 -1.65 19.85
CA ARG A 156 23.93 -0.26 19.83
C ARG A 156 22.82 0.80 19.87
N PHE A 157 21.58 0.39 19.63
CA PHE A 157 20.43 1.28 19.66
C PHE A 157 19.66 1.11 20.98
N ARG A 158 19.24 2.23 21.56
CA ARG A 158 18.39 2.20 22.75
C ARG A 158 16.92 2.05 22.33
N LEU A 159 16.37 0.86 22.48
CA LEU A 159 14.96 0.63 22.27
C LEU A 159 14.12 1.08 23.47
N THR A 160 13.00 1.75 23.20
CA THR A 160 12.02 2.18 24.20
C THR A 160 10.61 1.84 23.74
N ARG A 161 9.71 1.64 24.68
CA ARG A 161 8.30 1.31 24.43
C ARG A 161 7.43 2.30 25.21
N PRO A 162 7.18 3.49 24.64
CA PRO A 162 6.35 4.49 25.32
C PRO A 162 4.92 3.96 25.50
N ARG A 163 4.30 4.22 26.65
CA ARG A 163 2.94 3.79 27.01
C ARG A 163 2.22 4.91 27.74
N GLY A 164 0.88 4.94 27.64
CA GLY A 164 0.04 5.91 28.32
C GLY A 164 0.51 7.36 28.04
N GLU A 165 0.66 8.17 29.08
CA GLU A 165 1.07 9.57 28.97
C GLU A 165 2.42 9.77 28.22
N ALA A 166 3.37 8.82 28.34
CA ALA A 166 4.63 8.90 27.63
C ALA A 166 4.45 8.70 26.12
N LEU A 167 3.51 7.83 25.68
CA LEU A 167 3.14 7.68 24.30
C LEU A 167 2.45 8.95 23.79
N ASP A 168 1.49 9.47 24.56
CA ASP A 168 0.76 10.69 24.18
C ASP A 168 1.70 11.88 24.01
N ALA A 169 2.69 12.04 24.89
CA ALA A 169 3.71 13.07 24.79
C ALA A 169 4.63 12.91 23.57
N SER A 170 4.80 11.70 23.04
CA SER A 170 5.69 11.41 21.89
C SER A 170 4.95 11.33 20.56
N ARG A 171 3.61 11.41 20.51
CA ARG A 171 2.82 11.23 19.28
C ARG A 171 3.23 12.14 18.13
N VAL A 172 3.50 13.42 18.40
CA VAL A 172 3.90 14.38 17.36
C VAL A 172 5.29 14.06 16.82
N GLU A 173 6.25 13.73 17.69
CA GLU A 173 7.61 13.32 17.26
C GLU A 173 7.54 12.05 16.43
N LEU A 174 6.76 11.06 16.88
CA LEU A 174 6.57 9.79 16.19
C LEU A 174 5.89 9.98 14.82
N ALA A 175 4.86 10.82 14.77
CA ALA A 175 4.16 11.13 13.51
C ALA A 175 5.06 11.83 12.50
N ARG A 176 5.88 12.79 12.94
CA ARG A 176 6.90 13.43 12.09
C ARG A 176 7.94 12.45 11.58
N PHE A 177 8.38 11.52 12.45
CA PHE A 177 9.28 10.45 12.05
C PHE A 177 8.66 9.60 10.94
N TYR A 178 7.43 9.12 11.14
CA TYR A 178 6.74 8.30 10.15
C TYR A 178 6.45 9.05 8.85
N ALA A 179 6.11 10.33 8.91
CA ALA A 179 5.92 11.16 7.73
C ALA A 179 7.20 11.30 6.89
N ALA A 180 8.34 11.53 7.56
CA ALA A 180 9.64 11.61 6.90
C ALA A 180 10.09 10.24 6.34
N TRP A 181 9.88 9.16 7.09
CA TRP A 181 10.15 7.81 6.63
C TRP A 181 9.26 7.44 5.42
N TYR A 182 7.95 7.71 5.49
CA TYR A 182 7.01 7.47 4.41
C TYR A 182 7.43 8.21 3.13
N GLN A 183 7.83 9.47 3.26
CA GLN A 183 8.35 10.25 2.13
C GLN A 183 9.61 9.63 1.53
N ALA A 184 10.51 9.10 2.35
CA ALA A 184 11.75 8.48 1.89
C ALA A 184 11.48 7.19 1.08
N ILE A 185 10.61 6.30 1.57
CA ILE A 185 10.29 5.04 0.88
C ILE A 185 9.35 5.22 -0.32
N HIS A 186 8.65 6.36 -0.43
CA HIS A 186 7.76 6.69 -1.55
C HIS A 186 8.38 7.72 -2.51
N ALA A 187 9.71 7.83 -2.57
CA ALA A 187 10.38 8.74 -3.52
C ALA A 187 10.01 8.45 -4.99
N TRP A 188 9.59 7.24 -5.31
CA TRP A 188 9.09 6.81 -6.61
C TRP A 188 7.71 7.41 -6.98
N ASP A 189 6.92 7.84 -6.00
CA ASP A 189 5.63 8.55 -6.14
C ASP A 189 5.47 9.51 -4.96
N PRO A 190 6.16 10.67 -4.98
CA PRO A 190 6.33 11.52 -3.81
C PRO A 190 5.00 11.93 -3.19
N PRO A 191 4.83 11.71 -1.87
CA PRO A 191 3.63 12.20 -1.19
C PRO A 191 3.68 13.71 -1.01
N ALA A 192 2.51 14.33 -0.95
CA ALA A 192 2.39 15.71 -0.50
C ALA A 192 2.89 15.85 0.95
N PRO A 193 3.45 17.01 1.32
CA PRO A 193 3.87 17.28 2.71
C PRO A 193 2.72 17.05 3.69
N TRP A 194 3.08 16.50 4.86
CA TRP A 194 2.13 16.25 5.94
C TRP A 194 2.15 17.41 6.94
N PRO A 195 1.05 18.15 7.15
CA PRO A 195 0.85 18.93 8.37
C PRO A 195 0.90 18.03 9.61
N ASP A 196 1.40 18.53 10.73
CA ASP A 196 1.60 17.75 11.95
C ASP A 196 0.31 17.09 12.48
N ASP A 197 -0.80 17.77 12.40
CA ASP A 197 -2.12 17.27 12.79
C ASP A 197 -2.57 16.10 11.91
N GLN A 198 -2.43 16.22 10.60
CA GLN A 198 -2.74 15.16 9.64
C GLN A 198 -1.79 13.99 9.78
N ALA A 199 -0.49 14.23 9.98
CA ALA A 199 0.47 13.17 10.24
C ALA A 199 0.13 12.42 11.53
N THR A 200 -0.22 13.15 12.60
CA THR A 200 -0.59 12.54 13.88
C THR A 200 -1.86 11.70 13.76
N GLU A 201 -2.88 12.20 13.08
CA GLU A 201 -4.11 11.44 12.83
C GLU A 201 -3.85 10.18 12.00
N HIS A 202 -3.03 10.28 10.96
CA HIS A 202 -2.77 9.17 10.05
C HIS A 202 -1.88 8.08 10.67
N PHE A 203 -0.77 8.47 11.32
CA PHE A 203 0.22 7.51 11.81
C PHE A 203 0.02 7.11 13.28
N CYS A 204 -0.65 7.94 14.06
CA CYS A 204 -0.85 7.75 15.49
C CYS A 204 -2.32 7.90 15.91
N GLY A 205 -3.25 7.72 14.96
CA GLY A 205 -4.70 7.83 15.19
C GLY A 205 -5.31 6.60 15.86
N ALA A 206 -6.61 6.41 15.65
CA ALA A 206 -7.41 5.40 16.33
C ALA A 206 -7.00 3.95 16.01
N ASP A 207 -6.44 3.71 14.82
CA ASP A 207 -6.04 2.35 14.38
C ASP A 207 -4.72 1.89 14.99
N LEU A 208 -3.95 2.79 15.62
CA LEU A 208 -2.67 2.47 16.25
C LEU A 208 -2.87 1.52 17.45
N ILE A 209 -2.18 0.39 17.43
CA ILE A 209 -2.10 -0.50 18.61
C ILE A 209 -1.05 0.07 19.57
N ALA A 210 -1.51 0.81 20.58
CA ALA A 210 -0.64 1.57 21.49
C ALA A 210 0.43 0.70 22.16
N ASP A 211 0.08 -0.56 22.53
CA ASP A 211 1.00 -1.50 23.16
C ASP A 211 2.01 -2.15 22.21
N SER A 212 1.97 -1.83 20.93
CA SER A 212 2.94 -2.27 19.95
C SER A 212 4.05 -1.25 19.67
N VAL A 213 3.84 0.03 20.03
CA VAL A 213 4.79 1.09 19.68
C VAL A 213 6.16 0.84 20.28
N VAL A 214 7.18 0.81 19.42
CA VAL A 214 8.59 0.73 19.77
C VAL A 214 9.35 1.85 19.05
N CYS A 215 10.25 2.51 19.78
CA CYS A 215 11.12 3.59 19.29
C CYS A 215 12.58 3.23 19.52
N ALA A 216 13.44 3.55 18.57
CA ALA A 216 14.88 3.32 18.64
C ALA A 216 15.63 4.65 18.58
N TYR A 217 16.53 4.84 19.53
CA TYR A 217 17.32 6.07 19.63
C TYR A 217 18.82 5.76 19.51
N ARG A 218 19.52 6.66 18.81
CA ARG A 218 20.99 6.74 18.79
C ARG A 218 21.38 8.19 19.08
N ASP A 219 22.24 8.40 20.07
CA ASP A 219 22.71 9.73 20.51
C ASP A 219 21.55 10.71 20.81
N GLY A 220 20.48 10.20 21.43
CA GLY A 220 19.29 10.98 21.80
C GLY A 220 18.33 11.31 20.65
N ARG A 221 18.64 10.90 19.42
CA ARG A 221 17.78 11.12 18.25
C ARG A 221 16.97 9.87 17.94
N LEU A 222 15.70 10.04 17.60
CA LEU A 222 14.85 8.98 17.06
C LEU A 222 15.35 8.59 15.66
N VAL A 223 15.84 7.36 15.52
CA VAL A 223 16.40 6.83 14.27
C VAL A 223 15.63 5.63 13.73
N GLY A 224 14.68 5.09 14.49
CA GLY A 224 13.82 3.99 14.08
C GLY A 224 12.55 3.95 14.90
N ALA A 225 11.47 3.52 14.30
CA ALA A 225 10.21 3.26 14.98
C ALA A 225 9.45 2.12 14.31
N GLY A 226 8.60 1.45 15.11
CA GLY A 226 7.71 0.41 14.65
C GLY A 226 6.41 0.43 15.43
N SER A 227 5.30 0.11 14.74
CA SER A 227 4.00 -0.09 15.36
C SER A 227 3.13 -1.02 14.50
N LEU A 228 2.21 -1.71 15.16
CA LEU A 228 1.13 -2.43 14.52
C LEU A 228 -0.12 -1.56 14.50
N ILE A 229 -0.95 -1.75 13.50
CA ILE A 229 -2.27 -1.13 13.42
C ILE A 229 -3.37 -2.18 13.35
N ALA A 230 -4.59 -1.79 13.71
CA ALA A 230 -5.76 -2.59 13.44
C ALA A 230 -5.96 -2.72 11.91
N PRO A 231 -6.43 -3.88 11.40
CA PRO A 231 -6.64 -4.06 9.97
C PRO A 231 -7.62 -3.01 9.41
N PRO A 232 -7.21 -2.17 8.45
CA PRO A 232 -8.00 -1.03 7.99
C PRO A 232 -9.32 -1.43 7.33
N PHE A 233 -9.38 -2.65 6.75
CA PHE A 233 -10.55 -3.14 6.01
C PHE A 233 -11.39 -4.16 6.80
N ASN A 234 -10.89 -4.65 7.94
CA ASN A 234 -11.60 -5.59 8.80
C ASN A 234 -11.14 -5.46 10.27
N PRO A 235 -11.62 -4.45 11.00
CA PRO A 235 -11.21 -4.22 12.40
C PRO A 235 -11.53 -5.39 13.35
N GLN A 236 -12.39 -6.33 12.94
CA GLN A 236 -12.75 -7.53 13.70
C GLN A 236 -11.87 -8.74 13.35
N SER A 237 -10.87 -8.56 12.47
CA SER A 237 -9.94 -9.64 12.12
C SER A 237 -9.09 -10.06 13.31
N ASP A 238 -8.77 -11.35 13.36
CA ASP A 238 -7.77 -11.90 14.28
C ASP A 238 -6.32 -11.61 13.84
N GLU A 239 -6.14 -10.72 12.88
CA GLU A 239 -4.85 -10.28 12.38
C GLU A 239 -4.51 -8.88 12.89
N LEU A 240 -3.21 -8.58 13.00
CA LEU A 240 -2.67 -7.23 13.13
C LEU A 240 -1.94 -6.87 11.84
N TYR A 241 -1.82 -5.58 11.55
CA TYR A 241 -1.19 -5.13 10.31
C TYR A 241 0.16 -4.47 10.58
N LEU A 242 1.22 -4.99 9.93
CA LEU A 242 2.56 -4.43 9.97
C LEU A 242 2.69 -3.37 8.86
N ALA A 243 2.23 -2.16 9.14
CA ALA A 243 2.22 -1.06 8.17
C ALA A 243 3.29 0.00 8.45
N GLN A 244 3.76 0.09 9.68
CA GLN A 244 4.61 1.18 10.12
C GLN A 244 5.83 0.63 10.82
N VAL A 245 6.91 0.41 10.07
CA VAL A 245 8.22 0.06 10.63
C VAL A 245 9.30 0.59 9.72
N GLY A 246 10.27 1.31 10.28
CA GLY A 246 11.35 1.84 9.47
C GLY A 246 12.41 2.58 10.26
N THR A 247 13.45 2.98 9.53
CA THR A 247 14.61 3.69 10.05
C THR A 247 14.85 4.96 9.22
N LEU A 248 15.48 5.96 9.84
CA LEU A 248 15.89 7.20 9.19
C LEU A 248 17.34 7.55 9.53
N GLY A 249 18.08 7.97 8.49
CA GLY A 249 19.49 8.36 8.66
C GLY A 249 20.41 7.21 9.01
N LEU A 250 20.01 5.98 8.69
CA LEU A 250 20.81 4.77 8.79
C LEU A 250 20.91 4.12 7.42
N GLU A 251 21.99 3.40 7.17
CA GLU A 251 22.24 2.68 5.92
C GLU A 251 22.89 1.32 6.20
N GLY A 252 22.78 0.42 5.22
CA GLY A 252 23.45 -0.88 5.22
C GLY A 252 23.08 -1.77 6.40
N ASP A 253 24.08 -2.32 7.07
CA ASP A 253 23.88 -3.29 8.15
C ASP A 253 23.20 -2.69 9.38
N ASP A 254 23.44 -1.40 9.68
CA ASP A 254 22.78 -0.71 10.79
C ASP A 254 21.28 -0.58 10.58
N ALA A 255 20.87 -0.15 9.39
CA ALA A 255 19.45 -0.02 9.05
C ALA A 255 18.74 -1.38 9.07
N ARG A 256 19.36 -2.40 8.48
CA ARG A 256 18.81 -3.75 8.43
C ARG A 256 18.70 -4.38 9.83
N ALA A 257 19.77 -4.33 10.64
CA ALA A 257 19.77 -4.88 11.99
C ALA A 257 18.71 -4.21 12.87
N LEU A 258 18.60 -2.88 12.79
CA LEU A 258 17.58 -2.16 13.55
C LEU A 258 16.16 -2.49 13.04
N THR A 259 15.95 -2.55 11.74
CA THR A 259 14.63 -2.96 11.17
C THR A 259 14.24 -4.35 11.67
N ALA A 260 15.17 -5.31 11.66
CA ALA A 260 14.92 -6.66 12.18
C ALA A 260 14.57 -6.64 13.68
N ALA A 261 15.26 -5.84 14.49
CA ALA A 261 14.98 -5.71 15.91
C ALA A 261 13.59 -5.07 16.18
N LEU A 262 13.20 -4.07 15.39
CA LEU A 262 11.88 -3.47 15.46
C LEU A 262 10.79 -4.49 15.07
N VAL A 263 10.98 -5.22 13.98
CA VAL A 263 10.06 -6.29 13.55
C VAL A 263 9.96 -7.39 14.62
N ALA A 264 11.09 -7.79 15.23
CA ALA A 264 11.09 -8.78 16.31
C ALA A 264 10.24 -8.34 17.51
N ASP A 265 10.31 -7.06 17.87
CA ASP A 265 9.51 -6.49 18.96
C ASP A 265 8.00 -6.50 18.63
N LEU A 266 7.64 -6.15 17.41
CA LEU A 266 6.26 -6.17 16.91
C LEU A 266 5.70 -7.59 16.85
N ILE A 267 6.49 -8.55 16.38
CA ILE A 267 6.15 -9.97 16.36
C ILE A 267 5.94 -10.51 17.79
N ALA A 268 6.81 -10.14 18.73
CA ALA A 268 6.62 -10.51 20.14
C ALA A 268 5.35 -9.89 20.73
N CYS A 269 4.97 -8.69 20.29
CA CYS A 269 3.69 -8.08 20.68
C CYS A 269 2.50 -8.89 20.19
N ALA A 270 2.45 -9.21 18.90
CA ALA A 270 1.37 -9.99 18.29
C ALA A 270 1.28 -11.42 18.86
N ALA A 271 2.43 -12.05 19.17
CA ALA A 271 2.48 -13.36 19.79
C ALA A 271 1.79 -13.39 21.16
N ARG A 272 1.95 -12.34 21.97
CA ARG A 272 1.25 -12.20 23.27
C ARG A 272 -0.27 -12.12 23.14
N GLU A 273 -0.73 -11.55 22.03
CA GLU A 273 -2.16 -11.45 21.71
C GLU A 273 -2.70 -12.69 20.97
N GLY A 274 -1.84 -13.62 20.57
CA GLY A 274 -2.20 -14.80 19.81
C GLY A 274 -2.65 -14.53 18.39
N LYS A 275 -2.32 -13.35 17.83
CA LYS A 275 -2.76 -12.89 16.52
C LYS A 275 -1.71 -13.10 15.45
N LEU A 276 -2.16 -13.34 14.21
CA LEU A 276 -1.30 -13.32 13.04
C LEU A 276 -0.92 -11.88 12.66
N ILE A 277 0.17 -11.72 11.92
CA ILE A 277 0.57 -10.43 11.36
C ILE A 277 0.43 -10.47 9.84
N ARG A 278 -0.42 -9.63 9.30
CA ARG A 278 -0.46 -9.31 7.89
C ARG A 278 0.51 -8.16 7.59
N PHE A 279 1.19 -8.23 6.46
CA PHE A 279 2.09 -7.17 6.00
C PHE A 279 1.87 -6.84 4.53
N GLU A 280 2.23 -5.62 4.18
CA GLU A 280 2.46 -5.14 2.83
C GLU A 280 3.82 -4.44 2.83
N VAL A 281 4.71 -4.80 1.92
CA VAL A 281 6.03 -4.20 1.81
C VAL A 281 6.41 -3.97 0.36
N ASP A 282 6.92 -2.77 0.09
CA ASP A 282 7.43 -2.38 -1.21
C ASP A 282 8.94 -2.67 -1.33
N ASP A 283 9.41 -3.01 -2.53
CA ASP A 283 10.84 -3.22 -2.79
C ASP A 283 11.67 -1.92 -2.68
N ALA A 284 11.03 -0.75 -2.66
CA ALA A 284 11.68 0.52 -2.27
C ALA A 284 12.00 0.58 -0.77
N HIS A 285 11.29 -0.16 0.08
CA HIS A 285 11.61 -0.32 1.49
C HIS A 285 12.59 -1.48 1.68
N VAL A 286 13.81 -1.30 1.17
CA VAL A 286 14.81 -2.37 0.99
C VAL A 286 15.10 -3.15 2.26
N ASP A 287 15.22 -2.46 3.43
CA ASP A 287 15.59 -3.14 4.67
C ASP A 287 14.44 -4.00 5.21
N LEU A 288 13.21 -3.51 5.16
CA LEU A 288 12.05 -4.31 5.56
C LEU A 288 11.81 -5.47 4.58
N TRP A 289 11.92 -5.21 3.27
CA TRP A 289 11.82 -6.26 2.26
C TRP A 289 12.76 -7.43 2.55
N ARG A 290 14.05 -7.15 2.81
CA ARG A 290 15.07 -8.17 3.12
C ARG A 290 14.79 -8.90 4.43
N VAL A 291 14.27 -8.21 5.43
CA VAL A 291 13.87 -8.84 6.71
C VAL A 291 12.72 -9.80 6.47
N ILE A 292 11.67 -9.37 5.78
CA ILE A 292 10.49 -10.21 5.51
C ILE A 292 10.83 -11.39 4.61
N GLU A 293 11.64 -11.18 3.56
CA GLU A 293 12.06 -12.24 2.62
C GLU A 293 12.80 -13.39 3.31
N ALA A 294 13.49 -13.11 4.41
CA ALA A 294 14.22 -14.10 5.18
C ALA A 294 13.36 -14.88 6.18
N LEU A 295 12.08 -14.54 6.36
CA LEU A 295 11.21 -15.18 7.32
C LEU A 295 10.36 -16.29 6.70
N PRO A 296 10.04 -17.37 7.45
CA PRO A 296 9.01 -18.32 7.03
C PRO A 296 7.64 -17.66 7.09
N LEU A 297 6.92 -17.70 5.97
CA LEU A 297 5.61 -17.07 5.83
C LEU A 297 4.50 -18.12 5.83
N VAL A 298 3.36 -17.79 6.43
CA VAL A 298 2.13 -18.60 6.32
C VAL A 298 1.56 -18.48 4.90
N SER A 299 1.61 -17.27 4.35
CA SER A 299 1.25 -16.98 2.95
C SER A 299 2.09 -15.80 2.47
N GLY A 300 2.48 -15.78 1.21
CA GLY A 300 3.36 -14.75 0.67
C GLY A 300 3.33 -14.62 -0.84
N ASP A 301 2.35 -15.22 -1.51
CA ASP A 301 2.30 -15.28 -2.98
C ASP A 301 1.55 -14.11 -3.63
N GLN A 302 1.11 -13.13 -2.84
CA GLN A 302 0.30 -12.05 -3.35
C GLN A 302 1.16 -10.82 -3.68
N ASN A 303 1.78 -10.85 -4.84
CA ASN A 303 2.52 -9.71 -5.37
C ASN A 303 1.64 -8.87 -6.30
N PHE A 304 1.76 -7.57 -6.21
CA PHE A 304 1.35 -6.68 -7.29
C PHE A 304 2.50 -5.73 -7.69
N VAL A 305 2.37 -5.13 -8.85
CA VAL A 305 3.32 -4.15 -9.36
C VAL A 305 2.57 -2.85 -9.62
N VAL A 306 3.14 -1.74 -9.17
CA VAL A 306 2.71 -0.41 -9.60
C VAL A 306 3.46 -0.05 -10.85
N LEU A 307 2.74 0.35 -11.89
CA LEU A 307 3.31 0.80 -13.15
C LEU A 307 2.85 2.25 -13.42
N ALA A 308 3.69 3.01 -14.12
CA ALA A 308 3.30 4.32 -14.64
C ALA A 308 3.72 4.49 -16.09
N ASN A 309 3.03 5.40 -16.78
CA ASN A 309 3.36 5.81 -18.14
C ASN A 309 4.03 7.18 -18.17
N ASP A 310 4.96 7.38 -17.23
CA ASP A 310 5.78 8.59 -17.19
C ASP A 310 6.51 8.74 -18.53
N SER A 311 6.49 9.93 -19.10
CA SER A 311 7.42 10.29 -20.15
C SER A 311 8.84 10.15 -19.58
N GLU A 312 9.75 9.53 -20.29
CA GLU A 312 11.15 9.44 -19.85
C GLU A 312 11.67 10.83 -19.51
N VAL A 313 12.11 11.01 -18.25
CA VAL A 313 12.89 12.16 -17.82
C VAL A 313 14.31 11.99 -18.34
#